data_dbd6c67c0cfce6d8f7cfb22918e27bca
#
_entry.id   dbd6c67c0cfce6d8f7cfb22918e27bca
#
_cell.length_a   1.000
_cell.length_b   1.000
_cell.length_c   1.000
_cell.angle_alpha   90.00
_cell.angle_beta   90.00
_cell.angle_gamma   90.00
#
_symmetry.space_group_name_H-M   'P 1'
#
loop_
_entity.id
_entity.type
_entity.pdbx_description
1 polymer ?
#
loop_
_entity_poly.entity_id
_entity_poly.type
_entity_poly.pdbx_seq_one_letter_code
_entity_poly.pdbx_strand_id
1 'polypeptide(L)'
;MSDFLHLEEFLKIAQEEDLFTIIRSGPFICAEFEFGGHPSWLLRDNDIEFRTSNPTYVKHVTNFFNVLLPILAAFQFTNGGSIIMFQVENEYSISGKHDLEYLKILRTLMLNNGIVELLVTADNPNKGTYGTLPELFLMTGNFDQQVKTNLDRLKAIQPGRPTMTMEFWGGWFDYWGDEHNKNKTLAEFQYNYEEILKYPSSVNIYMFHGGTNFGFLNGAENLNFDEWETDYNSITSSYEYVAPLDEAGDYTDKYWATKELLEKYNPIKTALPSVPEAPQKTAYASITMEQELFLYDMLQTIQPVYAKNVIAMEKIEVNNGNGQSYGYVVYRKTNLNIPENAYLKIEGRICDTAMVLINGILVSPWLQKAADLNGFGTSRIVDSTLLLTKEAIQGATLDIVVENWGRVNVGVYKQFKGIWQGNGVKLNDEYIYDWTIYPLEFKSAWTTSLTGWSNFLSNSIGPAMYKGNLYISENPVDTFVYMEKWIKGIVIVNGFVIGRYARMGPIQTLYLPAPLLRQGNNEIVVFEHFRPSATVDFQNHHVYNNY
;
A
#
# COMPACT_ATOMS: atom_id res chain seq x y z
N MET A 1 8.56 -11.82 -15.00
CA MET A 1 8.29 -11.59 -13.56
C MET A 1 9.64 -11.48 -12.88
N SER A 2 9.76 -10.62 -11.85
CA SER A 2 11.00 -10.55 -11.08
C SER A 2 11.13 -11.77 -10.17
N ASP A 3 12.35 -12.15 -9.85
CA ASP A 3 12.66 -13.27 -8.95
C ASP A 3 12.00 -13.17 -7.57
N PHE A 4 11.50 -11.99 -7.21
CA PHE A 4 10.81 -11.71 -5.94
C PHE A 4 9.36 -12.24 -5.88
N LEU A 5 8.69 -12.48 -7.01
CA LEU A 5 7.25 -12.76 -7.00
C LEU A 5 6.90 -14.25 -6.82
N HIS A 6 7.81 -15.18 -6.91
CA HIS A 6 7.69 -16.63 -6.65
C HIS A 6 6.29 -17.26 -6.80
N LEU A 7 5.44 -16.72 -7.73
CA LEU A 7 4.03 -17.11 -7.85
C LEU A 7 3.83 -18.61 -8.06
N GLU A 8 4.63 -19.20 -8.96
CA GLU A 8 4.53 -20.63 -9.26
C GLU A 8 4.96 -21.49 -8.07
N GLU A 9 5.99 -21.06 -7.34
CA GLU A 9 6.47 -21.75 -6.14
C GLU A 9 5.42 -21.68 -5.03
N PHE A 10 4.80 -20.51 -4.81
CA PHE A 10 3.70 -20.37 -3.85
C PHE A 10 2.53 -21.32 -4.16
N LEU A 11 2.13 -21.44 -5.42
CA LEU A 11 1.05 -22.34 -5.83
C LEU A 11 1.42 -23.83 -5.65
N LYS A 12 2.70 -24.19 -5.88
CA LYS A 12 3.21 -25.55 -5.61
C LYS A 12 3.18 -25.87 -4.11
N ILE A 13 3.66 -24.94 -3.27
CA ILE A 13 3.63 -25.11 -1.81
C ILE A 13 2.18 -25.25 -1.33
N ALA A 14 1.25 -24.40 -1.80
CA ALA A 14 -0.17 -24.52 -1.45
C ALA A 14 -0.74 -25.90 -1.81
N GLN A 15 -0.34 -26.46 -2.95
CA GLN A 15 -0.74 -27.81 -3.36
C GLN A 15 -0.08 -28.90 -2.50
N GLU A 16 1.18 -28.75 -2.14
CA GLU A 16 1.92 -29.67 -1.26
C GLU A 16 1.32 -29.71 0.15
N GLU A 17 0.80 -28.57 0.62
CA GLU A 17 0.07 -28.44 1.90
C GLU A 17 -1.41 -28.83 1.80
N ASP A 18 -1.84 -29.47 0.69
CA ASP A 18 -3.21 -29.94 0.45
C ASP A 18 -4.27 -28.82 0.48
N LEU A 19 -3.90 -27.62 0.03
CA LEU A 19 -4.77 -26.45 -0.03
C LEU A 19 -5.32 -26.24 -1.44
N PHE A 20 -6.63 -26.02 -1.56
CA PHE A 20 -7.21 -25.45 -2.78
C PHE A 20 -6.98 -23.96 -2.83
N THR A 21 -6.78 -23.42 -4.04
CA THR A 21 -6.55 -22.00 -4.24
C THR A 21 -7.68 -21.34 -5.03
N ILE A 22 -8.02 -20.11 -4.63
CA ILE A 22 -8.91 -19.20 -5.36
C ILE A 22 -8.06 -18.00 -5.79
N ILE A 23 -8.02 -17.73 -7.08
CA ILE A 23 -7.20 -16.66 -7.63
C ILE A 23 -8.04 -15.40 -7.85
N ARG A 24 -7.55 -14.29 -7.33
CA ARG A 24 -8.08 -12.94 -7.59
C ARG A 24 -7.12 -12.23 -8.55
N SER A 25 -7.27 -12.51 -9.86
CA SER A 25 -6.34 -12.04 -10.90
C SER A 25 -6.54 -10.59 -11.32
N GLY A 26 -7.54 -9.92 -10.80
CA GLY A 26 -7.86 -8.55 -11.18
C GLY A 26 -8.66 -8.42 -12.49
N PRO A 27 -8.39 -7.35 -13.30
CA PRO A 27 -7.24 -6.43 -13.30
C PRO A 27 -7.18 -5.41 -12.15
N PHE A 28 -8.29 -5.12 -11.51
CA PHE A 28 -8.39 -4.34 -10.30
C PHE A 28 -8.62 -5.27 -9.11
N ILE A 29 -7.80 -5.15 -8.05
CA ILE A 29 -7.86 -6.04 -6.88
C ILE A 29 -8.28 -5.33 -5.59
N CYS A 30 -8.34 -4.00 -5.58
CA CYS A 30 -8.51 -3.18 -4.37
C CYS A 30 -7.40 -3.49 -3.34
N ALA A 31 -7.70 -4.34 -2.37
CA ALA A 31 -6.78 -4.95 -1.39
C ALA A 31 -5.97 -3.91 -0.59
N GLU A 32 -6.45 -2.68 -0.51
CA GLU A 32 -5.77 -1.54 0.11
C GLU A 32 -4.32 -1.39 -0.40
N PHE A 33 -4.12 -1.88 -1.62
CA PHE A 33 -2.88 -1.89 -2.35
C PHE A 33 -2.76 -0.66 -3.24
N GLU A 34 -1.55 -0.18 -3.46
CA GLU A 34 -1.23 1.00 -4.28
C GLU A 34 -2.01 0.96 -5.61
N PHE A 35 -2.87 1.97 -5.83
CA PHE A 35 -3.72 2.11 -7.02
C PHE A 35 -4.65 0.91 -7.31
N GLY A 36 -5.00 0.12 -6.28
CA GLY A 36 -5.81 -1.09 -6.43
C GLY A 36 -5.17 -2.15 -7.32
N GLY A 37 -3.84 -2.16 -7.42
CA GLY A 37 -3.05 -3.08 -8.23
C GLY A 37 -2.77 -2.59 -9.66
N HIS A 38 -3.30 -1.45 -10.08
CA HIS A 38 -2.96 -0.86 -11.37
C HIS A 38 -1.54 -0.26 -11.34
N PRO A 39 -0.72 -0.42 -12.39
CA PRO A 39 0.53 0.30 -12.48
C PRO A 39 0.29 1.79 -12.81
N SER A 40 0.99 2.68 -12.11
CA SER A 40 0.80 4.13 -12.20
C SER A 40 1.08 4.72 -13.59
N TRP A 41 1.90 4.06 -14.40
CA TRP A 41 2.19 4.51 -15.77
C TRP A 41 0.93 4.52 -16.68
N LEU A 42 -0.12 3.79 -16.33
CA LEU A 42 -1.42 3.88 -17.01
C LEU A 42 -2.01 5.30 -16.97
N LEU A 43 -1.70 6.09 -15.93
CA LEU A 43 -2.13 7.49 -15.82
C LEU A 43 -1.51 8.41 -16.87
N ARG A 44 -0.50 7.95 -17.61
CA ARG A 44 0.07 8.71 -18.74
C ARG A 44 -0.85 8.73 -19.98
N ASP A 45 -1.74 7.75 -20.11
CA ASP A 45 -2.72 7.68 -21.18
C ASP A 45 -3.91 8.58 -20.84
N ASN A 46 -4.04 9.71 -21.49
CA ASN A 46 -5.06 10.71 -21.17
C ASN A 46 -6.50 10.18 -21.40
N ASP A 47 -6.67 9.31 -22.40
CA ASP A 47 -7.96 8.78 -22.84
C ASP A 47 -8.39 7.50 -22.07
N ILE A 48 -7.56 7.05 -21.12
CA ILE A 48 -7.87 5.83 -20.36
C ILE A 48 -9.05 6.05 -19.43
N GLU A 49 -9.97 5.11 -19.42
CA GLU A 49 -11.03 4.99 -18.41
C GLU A 49 -10.92 3.63 -17.73
N PHE A 50 -10.53 3.66 -16.46
CA PHE A 50 -10.32 2.45 -15.65
C PHE A 50 -11.62 1.70 -15.40
N ARG A 51 -11.51 0.36 -15.39
CA ARG A 51 -12.60 -0.55 -15.06
C ARG A 51 -13.81 -0.39 -16.01
N THR A 52 -13.53 -0.18 -17.29
CA THR A 52 -14.55 -0.08 -18.36
C THR A 52 -14.09 -0.79 -19.62
N SER A 53 -14.97 -0.90 -20.61
CA SER A 53 -14.68 -1.39 -21.96
C SER A 53 -13.90 -0.38 -22.83
N ASN A 54 -13.34 0.67 -22.21
CA ASN A 54 -12.48 1.64 -22.89
C ASN A 54 -11.34 0.92 -23.64
N PRO A 55 -11.16 1.16 -24.96
CA PRO A 55 -10.19 0.40 -25.76
C PRO A 55 -8.75 0.49 -25.27
N THR A 56 -8.34 1.65 -24.73
CA THR A 56 -6.98 1.84 -24.18
C THR A 56 -6.79 0.99 -22.94
N TYR A 57 -7.75 1.00 -22.03
CA TYR A 57 -7.71 0.18 -20.82
C TYR A 57 -7.73 -1.32 -21.14
N VAL A 58 -8.67 -1.76 -21.98
CA VAL A 58 -8.78 -3.17 -22.41
C VAL A 58 -7.50 -3.65 -23.08
N LYS A 59 -6.84 -2.83 -23.89
CA LYS A 59 -5.53 -3.17 -24.48
C LYS A 59 -4.48 -3.51 -23.43
N HIS A 60 -4.36 -2.69 -22.38
CA HIS A 60 -3.40 -2.94 -21.30
C HIS A 60 -3.76 -4.17 -20.47
N VAL A 61 -5.04 -4.34 -20.16
CA VAL A 61 -5.55 -5.56 -19.47
C VAL A 61 -5.26 -6.80 -20.29
N THR A 62 -5.50 -6.76 -21.60
CA THR A 62 -5.20 -7.88 -22.52
C THR A 62 -3.73 -8.26 -22.47
N ASN A 63 -2.83 -7.28 -22.54
CA ASN A 63 -1.38 -7.54 -22.45
C ASN A 63 -1.00 -8.19 -21.11
N PHE A 64 -1.56 -7.71 -20.02
CA PHE A 64 -1.31 -8.28 -18.69
C PHE A 64 -1.84 -9.71 -18.56
N PHE A 65 -3.09 -9.94 -18.98
CA PHE A 65 -3.72 -11.26 -18.90
C PHE A 65 -3.04 -12.29 -19.83
N ASN A 66 -2.58 -11.88 -21.01
CA ASN A 66 -1.85 -12.77 -21.93
C ASN A 66 -0.51 -13.28 -21.34
N VAL A 67 0.03 -12.62 -20.32
CA VAL A 67 1.23 -13.05 -19.61
C VAL A 67 0.88 -13.84 -18.35
N LEU A 68 -0.05 -13.34 -17.53
CA LEU A 68 -0.37 -13.92 -16.23
C LEU A 68 -1.21 -15.21 -16.35
N LEU A 69 -2.27 -15.16 -17.13
CA LEU A 69 -3.26 -16.26 -17.15
C LEU A 69 -2.71 -17.58 -17.67
N PRO A 70 -1.85 -17.64 -18.70
CA PRO A 70 -1.23 -18.92 -19.12
C PRO A 70 -0.41 -19.60 -18.02
N ILE A 71 0.24 -18.80 -17.14
CA ILE A 71 0.98 -19.32 -15.98
C ILE A 71 -0.01 -19.95 -15.00
N LEU A 72 -1.08 -19.25 -14.65
CA LEU A 72 -2.11 -19.72 -13.71
C LEU A 72 -2.88 -20.94 -14.29
N ALA A 73 -3.12 -20.97 -15.60
CA ALA A 73 -3.83 -22.05 -16.25
C ALA A 73 -3.15 -23.43 -16.04
N ALA A 74 -1.82 -23.46 -15.91
CA ALA A 74 -1.07 -24.68 -15.64
C ALA A 74 -1.37 -25.27 -14.24
N PHE A 75 -1.81 -24.44 -13.29
CA PHE A 75 -2.09 -24.85 -11.91
C PHE A 75 -3.57 -25.09 -11.61
N GLN A 76 -4.43 -25.10 -12.63
CA GLN A 76 -5.86 -25.39 -12.46
C GLN A 76 -6.08 -26.85 -12.00
N PHE A 77 -7.14 -27.07 -11.23
CA PHE A 77 -7.51 -28.39 -10.72
C PHE A 77 -7.72 -29.41 -11.87
N THR A 78 -8.37 -28.99 -12.94
CA THR A 78 -8.54 -29.78 -14.17
C THR A 78 -7.20 -30.25 -14.77
N ASN A 79 -6.11 -29.52 -14.55
CA ASN A 79 -4.76 -29.84 -15.00
C ASN A 79 -3.90 -30.51 -13.91
N GLY A 80 -4.51 -30.89 -12.77
CA GLY A 80 -3.83 -31.54 -11.65
C GLY A 80 -3.21 -30.56 -10.64
N GLY A 81 -3.50 -29.26 -10.74
CA GLY A 81 -3.07 -28.23 -9.78
C GLY A 81 -4.09 -27.97 -8.67
N SER A 82 -3.88 -26.92 -7.90
CA SER A 82 -4.71 -26.58 -6.73
C SER A 82 -5.79 -25.53 -7.01
N ILE A 83 -5.74 -24.81 -8.15
CA ILE A 83 -6.67 -23.70 -8.43
C ILE A 83 -8.03 -24.25 -8.83
N ILE A 84 -9.06 -23.91 -8.04
CA ILE A 84 -10.45 -24.34 -8.27
C ILE A 84 -11.36 -23.22 -8.75
N MET A 85 -10.93 -21.95 -8.67
CA MET A 85 -11.80 -20.80 -8.90
C MET A 85 -11.00 -19.55 -9.25
N PHE A 86 -11.57 -18.70 -10.12
CA PHE A 86 -11.00 -17.38 -10.43
C PHE A 86 -12.04 -16.29 -10.17
N GLN A 87 -11.69 -15.31 -9.34
CA GLN A 87 -12.48 -14.10 -9.20
C GLN A 87 -12.17 -13.13 -10.35
N VAL A 88 -13.22 -12.65 -10.98
CA VAL A 88 -13.20 -11.63 -12.04
C VAL A 88 -13.48 -10.28 -11.41
N GLU A 89 -12.55 -9.33 -11.56
CA GLU A 89 -12.69 -8.00 -10.99
C GLU A 89 -12.74 -8.00 -9.44
N ASN A 90 -13.04 -6.88 -8.82
CA ASN A 90 -13.29 -6.79 -7.38
C ASN A 90 -14.36 -5.75 -7.11
N GLU A 91 -15.43 -6.14 -6.40
CA GLU A 91 -16.51 -5.25 -5.97
C GLU A 91 -16.95 -4.26 -7.07
N TYR A 92 -17.18 -4.79 -8.25
CA TYR A 92 -17.47 -3.97 -9.42
C TYR A 92 -18.74 -3.13 -9.26
N SER A 93 -19.67 -3.57 -8.42
CA SER A 93 -20.91 -2.85 -8.12
C SER A 93 -20.70 -1.48 -7.47
N ILE A 94 -19.56 -1.26 -6.78
CA ILE A 94 -19.24 0.02 -6.13
C ILE A 94 -18.33 0.91 -6.98
N SER A 95 -17.90 0.43 -8.14
CA SER A 95 -17.01 1.21 -9.04
C SER A 95 -17.66 2.47 -9.62
N GLY A 96 -18.98 2.58 -9.55
CA GLY A 96 -19.74 3.64 -10.23
C GLY A 96 -19.86 3.49 -11.74
N LYS A 97 -19.33 2.40 -12.35
CA LYS A 97 -19.20 2.24 -13.82
C LYS A 97 -20.29 1.34 -14.35
N HIS A 98 -20.89 0.47 -14.02
CA HIS A 98 -21.92 -0.41 -14.60
C HIS A 98 -21.72 -0.72 -16.11
N ASP A 99 -20.48 -1.01 -16.50
CA ASP A 99 -20.13 -1.45 -17.85
C ASP A 99 -20.08 -2.98 -17.93
N LEU A 100 -21.24 -3.60 -18.19
CA LEU A 100 -21.34 -5.07 -18.24
C LEU A 100 -20.62 -5.67 -19.46
N GLU A 101 -20.36 -4.88 -20.51
CA GLU A 101 -19.54 -5.33 -21.65
C GLU A 101 -18.10 -5.56 -21.24
N TYR A 102 -17.58 -4.71 -20.36
CA TYR A 102 -16.26 -4.92 -19.77
C TYR A 102 -16.14 -6.27 -19.06
N LEU A 103 -17.12 -6.67 -18.25
CA LEU A 103 -17.10 -7.98 -17.58
C LEU A 103 -17.10 -9.15 -18.58
N LYS A 104 -17.84 -9.03 -19.71
CA LYS A 104 -17.82 -10.03 -20.78
C LYS A 104 -16.46 -10.11 -21.48
N ILE A 105 -15.82 -8.95 -21.68
CA ILE A 105 -14.45 -8.89 -22.24
C ILE A 105 -13.49 -9.62 -21.31
N LEU A 106 -13.50 -9.34 -20.01
CA LEU A 106 -12.64 -10.03 -19.04
C LEU A 106 -12.83 -11.54 -19.08
N ARG A 107 -14.10 -12.00 -19.07
CA ARG A 107 -14.41 -13.43 -19.21
C ARG A 107 -13.81 -14.02 -20.48
N THR A 108 -14.00 -13.35 -21.61
CA THR A 108 -13.49 -13.81 -22.90
C THR A 108 -11.97 -13.91 -22.90
N LEU A 109 -11.27 -12.94 -22.32
CA LEU A 109 -9.82 -12.96 -22.17
C LEU A 109 -9.36 -14.13 -21.28
N MET A 110 -10.06 -14.40 -20.18
CA MET A 110 -9.74 -15.53 -19.30
C MET A 110 -9.89 -16.87 -20.02
N LEU A 111 -11.02 -17.09 -20.69
CA LEU A 111 -11.26 -18.33 -21.46
C LEU A 111 -10.25 -18.51 -22.60
N ASN A 112 -9.93 -17.44 -23.34
CA ASN A 112 -8.96 -17.48 -24.44
C ASN A 112 -7.53 -17.77 -23.97
N ASN A 113 -7.23 -17.48 -22.70
CA ASN A 113 -5.93 -17.78 -22.07
C ASN A 113 -5.92 -19.11 -21.29
N GLY A 114 -6.90 -19.97 -21.53
CA GLY A 114 -6.92 -21.35 -21.02
C GLY A 114 -7.53 -21.52 -19.63
N ILE A 115 -8.23 -20.53 -19.09
CA ILE A 115 -8.95 -20.67 -17.83
C ILE A 115 -10.25 -21.45 -18.07
N VAL A 116 -10.39 -22.59 -17.39
CA VAL A 116 -11.56 -23.48 -17.49
C VAL A 116 -12.27 -23.67 -16.15
N GLU A 117 -11.63 -23.30 -15.05
CA GLU A 117 -12.21 -23.37 -13.72
C GLU A 117 -13.31 -22.32 -13.50
N LEU A 118 -14.06 -22.46 -12.42
CA LEU A 118 -15.21 -21.61 -12.10
C LEU A 118 -14.83 -20.13 -12.04
N LEU A 119 -15.53 -19.30 -12.82
CA LEU A 119 -15.40 -17.84 -12.74
C LEU A 119 -16.45 -17.27 -11.79
N VAL A 120 -16.01 -16.42 -10.86
CA VAL A 120 -16.87 -15.81 -9.85
C VAL A 120 -16.72 -14.29 -9.82
N THR A 121 -17.75 -13.59 -9.37
CA THR A 121 -17.68 -12.18 -8.97
C THR A 121 -17.92 -12.08 -7.46
N ALA A 122 -17.35 -11.06 -6.83
CA ALA A 122 -17.50 -10.79 -5.40
C ALA A 122 -18.00 -9.36 -5.20
N ASP A 123 -19.19 -9.22 -4.63
CA ASP A 123 -19.87 -7.94 -4.46
C ASP A 123 -20.73 -7.93 -3.19
N ASN A 124 -21.12 -6.75 -2.72
CA ASN A 124 -22.12 -6.64 -1.67
C ASN A 124 -23.51 -7.07 -2.23
N PRO A 125 -24.16 -8.10 -1.65
CA PRO A 125 -25.44 -8.60 -2.16
C PRO A 125 -26.58 -7.56 -2.19
N ASN A 126 -26.46 -6.47 -1.42
CA ASN A 126 -27.41 -5.35 -1.45
C ASN A 126 -27.43 -4.59 -2.79
N LYS A 127 -26.38 -4.71 -3.59
CA LYS A 127 -26.27 -4.08 -4.91
C LYS A 127 -26.96 -4.92 -6.02
N GLY A 128 -27.52 -6.09 -5.67
CA GLY A 128 -28.13 -6.98 -6.64
C GLY A 128 -27.15 -7.43 -7.72
N THR A 129 -27.56 -7.36 -8.97
CA THR A 129 -26.73 -7.77 -10.12
C THR A 129 -25.95 -6.61 -10.75
N TYR A 130 -25.79 -5.48 -10.06
CA TYR A 130 -25.16 -4.29 -10.64
C TYR A 130 -23.69 -4.52 -11.05
N GLY A 131 -22.97 -5.38 -10.33
CA GLY A 131 -21.55 -5.70 -10.59
C GLY A 131 -21.30 -7.10 -11.16
N THR A 132 -22.33 -7.82 -11.60
CA THR A 132 -22.21 -9.21 -12.06
C THR A 132 -23.15 -9.54 -13.21
N LEU A 133 -22.91 -10.68 -13.84
CA LEU A 133 -23.79 -11.33 -14.83
C LEU A 133 -24.03 -12.77 -14.34
N PRO A 134 -25.13 -13.05 -13.60
CA PRO A 134 -25.36 -14.34 -12.97
C PRO A 134 -25.39 -15.53 -13.93
N GLU A 135 -25.72 -15.31 -15.21
CA GLU A 135 -25.66 -16.33 -16.26
C GLU A 135 -24.23 -16.71 -16.68
N LEU A 136 -23.24 -15.85 -16.42
CA LEU A 136 -21.85 -16.04 -16.81
C LEU A 136 -20.93 -16.34 -15.63
N PHE A 137 -21.29 -15.88 -14.43
CA PHE A 137 -20.46 -15.98 -13.22
C PHE A 137 -21.27 -16.55 -12.05
N LEU A 138 -20.63 -17.20 -11.11
CA LEU A 138 -21.19 -17.40 -9.79
C LEU A 138 -20.99 -16.11 -8.98
N MET A 139 -22.06 -15.47 -8.54
CA MET A 139 -21.96 -14.33 -7.64
C MET A 139 -21.67 -14.81 -6.23
N THR A 140 -20.64 -14.24 -5.60
CA THR A 140 -20.32 -14.42 -4.18
C THR A 140 -20.54 -13.11 -3.42
N GLY A 141 -20.61 -13.17 -2.09
CA GLY A 141 -20.95 -12.01 -1.26
C GLY A 141 -19.80 -11.50 -0.42
N ASN A 142 -19.70 -10.18 -0.28
CA ASN A 142 -18.78 -9.47 0.62
C ASN A 142 -19.62 -8.80 1.72
N PHE A 143 -19.45 -9.22 2.96
CA PHE A 143 -20.16 -8.68 4.14
C PHE A 143 -19.62 -9.26 5.44
N ASP A 144 -19.88 -8.58 6.56
CA ASP A 144 -19.50 -8.98 7.91
C ASP A 144 -20.68 -9.08 8.88
N GLN A 145 -21.87 -8.64 8.46
CA GLN A 145 -23.08 -8.58 9.26
C GLN A 145 -24.32 -8.95 8.43
N GLN A 146 -25.48 -9.08 9.11
CA GLN A 146 -26.73 -9.43 8.45
C GLN A 146 -26.63 -10.69 7.58
N VAL A 147 -25.89 -11.67 8.06
CA VAL A 147 -25.49 -12.89 7.34
C VAL A 147 -26.65 -13.53 6.60
N LYS A 148 -27.72 -13.88 7.34
CA LYS A 148 -28.90 -14.53 6.74
C LYS A 148 -29.52 -13.70 5.62
N THR A 149 -29.65 -12.38 5.81
CA THR A 149 -30.24 -11.48 4.81
C THR A 149 -29.40 -11.43 3.53
N ASN A 150 -28.08 -11.35 3.66
CA ASN A 150 -27.16 -11.31 2.52
C ASN A 150 -27.14 -12.65 1.76
N LEU A 151 -27.12 -13.77 2.47
CA LEU A 151 -27.15 -15.10 1.85
C LEU A 151 -28.51 -15.40 1.20
N ASP A 152 -29.64 -15.00 1.80
CA ASP A 152 -30.98 -15.10 1.17
C ASP A 152 -31.05 -14.30 -0.13
N ARG A 153 -30.43 -13.11 -0.19
CA ARG A 153 -30.33 -12.31 -1.42
C ARG A 153 -29.51 -13.00 -2.50
N LEU A 154 -28.33 -13.53 -2.17
CA LEU A 154 -27.52 -14.31 -3.12
C LEU A 154 -28.33 -15.48 -3.70
N LYS A 155 -29.07 -16.20 -2.84
CA LYS A 155 -29.91 -17.31 -3.25
C LYS A 155 -31.07 -16.88 -4.13
N ALA A 156 -31.65 -15.71 -3.90
CA ALA A 156 -32.73 -15.14 -4.74
C ALA A 156 -32.21 -14.69 -6.11
N ILE A 157 -31.00 -14.12 -6.17
CA ILE A 157 -30.34 -13.68 -7.42
C ILE A 157 -30.03 -14.89 -8.32
N GLN A 158 -29.55 -16.00 -7.73
CA GLN A 158 -29.09 -17.19 -8.46
C GLN A 158 -29.71 -18.48 -7.89
N PRO A 159 -31.00 -18.73 -8.11
CA PRO A 159 -31.69 -19.90 -7.57
C PRO A 159 -31.01 -21.21 -8.00
N GLY A 160 -30.89 -22.16 -7.07
CA GLY A 160 -30.29 -23.47 -7.34
C GLY A 160 -28.77 -23.51 -7.39
N ARG A 161 -28.09 -22.39 -7.19
CA ARG A 161 -26.63 -22.32 -7.08
C ARG A 161 -26.18 -22.29 -5.61
N PRO A 162 -24.95 -22.75 -5.29
CA PRO A 162 -24.40 -22.64 -3.95
C PRO A 162 -24.19 -21.17 -3.56
N THR A 163 -24.22 -20.90 -2.26
CA THR A 163 -23.86 -19.59 -1.70
C THR A 163 -22.43 -19.61 -1.17
N MET A 164 -21.73 -18.50 -1.32
CA MET A 164 -20.39 -18.29 -0.78
C MET A 164 -20.21 -16.84 -0.34
N THR A 165 -19.65 -16.66 0.84
CA THR A 165 -19.10 -15.38 1.29
C THR A 165 -17.64 -15.33 0.87
N MET A 166 -17.30 -14.46 -0.08
CA MET A 166 -15.93 -14.35 -0.60
C MET A 166 -15.07 -13.46 0.28
N GLU A 167 -15.65 -12.41 0.84
CA GLU A 167 -15.00 -11.61 1.85
C GLU A 167 -15.89 -11.53 3.08
N PHE A 168 -15.58 -12.36 4.06
CA PHE A 168 -16.07 -12.19 5.43
C PHE A 168 -15.05 -11.36 6.19
N TRP A 169 -15.37 -10.09 6.44
CA TRP A 169 -14.44 -9.16 7.08
C TRP A 169 -14.35 -9.44 8.59
N GLY A 170 -13.31 -10.18 8.95
CA GLY A 170 -13.03 -10.57 10.34
C GLY A 170 -12.35 -9.48 11.18
N GLY A 171 -11.82 -8.47 10.56
CA GLY A 171 -11.13 -7.32 11.12
C GLY A 171 -11.20 -6.13 10.17
N TRP A 172 -10.23 -5.21 10.27
CA TRP A 172 -10.07 -4.06 9.36
C TRP A 172 -8.63 -3.54 9.44
N PHE A 173 -8.24 -2.76 8.45
CA PHE A 173 -6.93 -2.12 8.34
C PHE A 173 -6.92 -0.74 9.00
N ASP A 174 -5.71 -0.16 9.11
CA ASP A 174 -5.47 1.14 9.74
C ASP A 174 -5.07 2.22 8.75
N TYR A 175 -5.43 3.47 9.05
CA TYR A 175 -4.91 4.65 8.38
C TYR A 175 -3.88 5.38 9.25
N TRP A 176 -2.91 6.03 8.61
CA TRP A 176 -1.98 6.89 9.32
C TRP A 176 -2.71 8.07 9.99
N GLY A 177 -2.48 8.23 11.30
CA GLY A 177 -3.06 9.29 12.10
C GLY A 177 -4.39 8.96 12.77
N ASP A 178 -4.95 7.79 12.52
CA ASP A 178 -6.13 7.29 13.22
C ASP A 178 -5.75 6.43 14.44
N GLU A 179 -6.74 6.04 15.22
CA GLU A 179 -6.58 5.01 16.25
C GLU A 179 -6.50 3.62 15.59
N HIS A 180 -5.80 2.71 16.26
CA HIS A 180 -5.78 1.30 15.82
C HIS A 180 -7.18 0.72 15.76
N ASN A 181 -7.52 0.11 14.62
CA ASN A 181 -8.85 -0.40 14.37
C ASN A 181 -9.16 -1.65 15.22
N LYS A 182 -10.07 -1.49 16.18
CA LYS A 182 -10.56 -2.56 17.08
C LYS A 182 -12.04 -2.85 16.86
N ASN A 183 -12.63 -2.37 15.76
CA ASN A 183 -14.09 -2.37 15.58
C ASN A 183 -14.70 -3.76 15.39
N LYS A 184 -13.91 -4.80 15.17
CA LYS A 184 -14.38 -6.19 15.03
C LYS A 184 -13.97 -7.02 16.24
N THR A 185 -14.82 -7.00 17.28
CA THR A 185 -14.57 -7.79 18.48
C THR A 185 -14.60 -9.29 18.20
N LEU A 186 -13.95 -10.08 19.08
CA LEU A 186 -13.99 -11.54 18.99
C LEU A 186 -15.43 -12.07 19.00
N ALA A 187 -16.30 -11.51 19.84
CA ALA A 187 -17.69 -11.95 19.96
C ALA A 187 -18.50 -11.68 18.69
N GLU A 188 -18.31 -10.52 18.04
CA GLU A 188 -18.94 -10.21 16.75
C GLU A 188 -18.43 -11.12 15.64
N PHE A 189 -17.12 -11.36 15.60
CA PHE A 189 -16.52 -12.31 14.66
C PHE A 189 -17.12 -13.70 14.81
N GLN A 190 -17.11 -14.25 16.03
CA GLN A 190 -17.65 -15.59 16.32
C GLN A 190 -19.13 -15.70 15.93
N TYR A 191 -19.95 -14.72 16.33
CA TYR A 191 -21.38 -14.72 16.04
C TYR A 191 -21.66 -14.75 14.54
N ASN A 192 -21.08 -13.84 13.78
CA ASN A 192 -21.35 -13.75 12.34
C ASN A 192 -20.74 -14.92 11.56
N TYR A 193 -19.53 -15.37 11.94
CA TYR A 193 -18.93 -16.55 11.33
C TYR A 193 -19.74 -17.82 11.58
N GLU A 194 -20.25 -18.03 12.80
CA GLU A 194 -21.13 -19.13 13.15
C GLU A 194 -22.45 -19.09 12.33
N GLU A 195 -23.03 -17.91 12.12
CA GLU A 195 -24.24 -17.77 11.29
C GLU A 195 -24.00 -18.16 9.83
N ILE A 196 -22.83 -17.87 9.26
CA ILE A 196 -22.45 -18.34 7.91
C ILE A 196 -22.38 -19.87 7.86
N LEU A 197 -21.72 -20.48 8.84
CA LEU A 197 -21.56 -21.94 8.93
C LEU A 197 -22.90 -22.66 9.14
N LYS A 198 -23.82 -22.09 9.91
CA LYS A 198 -25.20 -22.60 10.09
C LYS A 198 -26.04 -22.51 8.82
N TYR A 199 -25.79 -21.57 7.96
CA TYR A 199 -26.49 -21.38 6.69
C TYR A 199 -26.05 -22.37 5.60
N PRO A 200 -25.22 -23.31 5.85
CA PRO A 200 -24.28 -24.09 5.05
C PRO A 200 -23.76 -23.36 3.79
N SER A 201 -23.23 -22.16 3.98
CA SER A 201 -22.56 -21.40 2.94
C SER A 201 -21.02 -21.64 3.00
N SER A 202 -20.38 -21.65 1.85
CA SER A 202 -18.92 -21.54 1.81
C SER A 202 -18.47 -20.15 2.27
N VAL A 203 -17.28 -20.07 2.86
CA VAL A 203 -16.75 -18.81 3.39
C VAL A 203 -15.23 -18.70 3.15
N ASN A 204 -14.81 -17.53 2.77
CA ASN A 204 -13.42 -17.09 2.75
C ASN A 204 -13.29 -15.91 3.72
N ILE A 205 -12.39 -16.00 4.68
CA ILE A 205 -12.17 -14.95 5.68
C ILE A 205 -11.19 -13.93 5.07
N TYR A 206 -11.62 -12.67 4.98
CA TYR A 206 -10.80 -11.56 4.53
C TYR A 206 -10.53 -10.59 5.70
N MET A 207 -9.31 -10.49 6.22
CA MET A 207 -8.15 -11.35 5.97
C MET A 207 -8.11 -12.48 6.99
N PHE A 208 -7.72 -13.69 6.59
CA PHE A 208 -7.40 -14.78 7.51
C PHE A 208 -5.99 -14.62 8.09
N HIS A 209 -5.05 -14.22 7.25
CA HIS A 209 -3.69 -13.82 7.62
C HIS A 209 -3.49 -12.36 7.26
N GLY A 210 -3.06 -11.56 8.21
CA GLY A 210 -2.61 -10.21 7.98
C GLY A 210 -1.42 -10.17 7.03
N GLY A 211 -1.14 -9.01 6.46
CA GLY A 211 -0.05 -8.85 5.50
C GLY A 211 0.78 -7.62 5.77
N THR A 212 1.77 -7.39 4.91
CA THR A 212 2.64 -6.22 4.93
C THR A 212 2.65 -5.55 3.57
N ASN A 213 2.32 -4.28 3.52
CA ASN A 213 2.52 -3.42 2.36
C ASN A 213 4.00 -2.99 2.31
N PHE A 214 4.89 -3.91 1.95
CA PHE A 214 6.32 -3.62 1.85
C PHE A 214 6.60 -2.47 0.88
N GLY A 215 7.69 -1.76 1.12
CA GLY A 215 8.12 -0.66 0.26
C GLY A 215 7.13 0.51 0.27
N PHE A 216 6.58 0.78 -0.89
CA PHE A 216 5.62 1.84 -1.15
C PHE A 216 4.27 1.29 -1.65
N LEU A 217 3.96 0.04 -1.34
CA LEU A 217 2.83 -0.68 -1.93
C LEU A 217 1.50 -0.47 -1.21
N ASN A 218 1.47 0.24 -0.07
CA ASN A 218 0.21 0.63 0.55
C ASN A 218 -0.59 1.56 -0.35
N GLY A 219 -1.89 1.34 -0.42
CA GLY A 219 -2.83 2.23 -1.06
C GLY A 219 -3.29 3.38 -0.16
N ALA A 220 -4.36 4.01 -0.59
CA ALA A 220 -5.08 5.02 0.16
C ALA A 220 -6.57 4.93 -0.18
N GLU A 221 -7.42 5.43 0.69
CA GLU A 221 -8.83 5.55 0.41
C GLU A 221 -9.30 6.99 0.38
N ASN A 222 -10.34 7.18 -0.41
CA ASN A 222 -11.12 8.40 -0.44
C ASN A 222 -12.57 8.03 -0.17
N LEU A 223 -12.99 8.17 1.08
CA LEU A 223 -14.28 7.69 1.57
C LEU A 223 -15.45 8.55 1.11
N ASN A 224 -15.20 9.78 0.69
CA ASN A 224 -16.21 10.66 0.12
C ASN A 224 -16.06 10.72 -1.41
N PHE A 225 -16.82 9.88 -2.11
CA PHE A 225 -16.76 9.76 -3.58
C PHE A 225 -17.11 11.06 -4.33
N ASP A 226 -17.83 11.99 -3.69
CA ASP A 226 -18.22 13.27 -4.27
C ASP A 226 -17.20 14.38 -3.99
N GLU A 227 -16.43 14.26 -2.91
CA GLU A 227 -15.44 15.23 -2.45
C GLU A 227 -14.05 14.60 -2.22
N TRP A 228 -13.56 13.82 -3.19
CA TRP A 228 -12.29 13.07 -3.11
C TRP A 228 -11.09 13.90 -2.64
N GLU A 229 -11.19 15.20 -2.80
CA GLU A 229 -10.10 16.11 -2.47
C GLU A 229 -9.92 16.36 -0.96
N THR A 230 -10.95 16.14 -0.14
CA THR A 230 -10.91 16.46 1.29
C THR A 230 -10.67 15.27 2.21
N ASP A 231 -10.81 14.05 1.71
CA ASP A 231 -10.92 12.84 2.54
C ASP A 231 -9.89 11.76 2.14
N TYR A 232 -8.68 12.19 1.79
CA TYR A 232 -7.57 11.28 1.50
C TYR A 232 -6.99 10.70 2.79
N ASN A 233 -7.01 9.37 2.90
CA ASN A 233 -6.51 8.61 4.03
C ASN A 233 -5.51 7.54 3.56
N SER A 234 -4.23 7.71 3.88
CA SER A 234 -3.18 6.77 3.54
C SER A 234 -3.21 5.57 4.49
N ILE A 235 -3.12 4.37 3.92
CA ILE A 235 -3.12 3.12 4.67
C ILE A 235 -1.72 2.85 5.24
N THR A 236 -1.65 2.22 6.41
CA THR A 236 -0.38 1.90 7.07
C THR A 236 0.42 0.85 6.31
N SER A 237 1.73 0.76 6.59
CA SER A 237 2.59 -0.30 6.04
C SER A 237 2.16 -1.68 6.54
N SER A 238 1.81 -1.79 7.81
CA SER A 238 1.21 -3.01 8.33
C SER A 238 -0.21 -3.18 7.80
N TYR A 239 -0.52 -4.36 7.33
CA TYR A 239 -1.87 -4.80 6.96
C TYR A 239 -2.29 -5.96 7.88
N GLU A 240 -2.07 -5.79 9.17
CA GLU A 240 -2.30 -6.78 10.22
C GLU A 240 -3.79 -7.18 10.30
N TYR A 241 -4.71 -6.24 10.03
CA TYR A 241 -6.14 -6.45 9.83
C TYR A 241 -6.91 -6.97 11.07
N VAL A 242 -6.28 -7.11 12.22
CA VAL A 242 -6.82 -7.83 13.39
C VAL A 242 -7.30 -9.24 12.99
N ALA A 243 -6.51 -9.90 12.15
CA ALA A 243 -6.82 -11.16 11.49
C ALA A 243 -6.69 -12.38 12.43
N PRO A 244 -7.23 -13.56 12.07
CA PRO A 244 -6.95 -14.81 12.78
C PRO A 244 -5.47 -15.16 12.91
N LEU A 245 -4.67 -14.94 11.86
CA LEU A 245 -3.21 -14.90 11.93
C LEU A 245 -2.77 -13.45 11.76
N ASP A 246 -1.96 -12.93 12.66
CA ASP A 246 -1.44 -11.57 12.56
C ASP A 246 -0.42 -11.40 11.40
N GLU A 247 0.15 -10.21 11.24
CA GLU A 247 1.11 -9.91 10.17
C GLU A 247 2.32 -10.86 10.16
N ALA A 248 2.76 -11.32 11.33
CA ALA A 248 3.89 -12.22 11.49
C ALA A 248 3.50 -13.71 11.55
N GLY A 249 2.21 -14.03 11.41
CA GLY A 249 1.68 -15.39 11.46
C GLY A 249 1.41 -15.93 12.86
N ASP A 250 1.35 -15.08 13.90
CA ASP A 250 0.96 -15.51 15.24
C ASP A 250 -0.54 -15.79 15.35
N TYR A 251 -0.89 -16.77 16.18
CA TYR A 251 -2.27 -17.17 16.41
C TYR A 251 -2.98 -16.17 17.33
N THR A 252 -4.03 -15.54 16.82
CA THR A 252 -4.89 -14.66 17.62
C THR A 252 -6.08 -15.45 18.22
N ASP A 253 -6.85 -14.81 19.09
CA ASP A 253 -8.08 -15.41 19.62
C ASP A 253 -9.09 -15.76 18.52
N LYS A 254 -9.08 -15.03 17.39
CA LYS A 254 -9.92 -15.32 16.24
C LYS A 254 -9.52 -16.60 15.51
N TYR A 255 -8.22 -16.95 15.50
CA TYR A 255 -7.77 -18.23 14.97
C TYR A 255 -8.36 -19.40 15.77
N TRP A 256 -8.27 -19.33 17.09
CA TRP A 256 -8.79 -20.40 17.96
C TRP A 256 -10.31 -20.51 17.85
N ALA A 257 -11.01 -19.38 17.80
CA ALA A 257 -12.45 -19.34 17.56
C ALA A 257 -12.84 -19.95 16.20
N THR A 258 -12.07 -19.65 15.15
CA THR A 258 -12.27 -20.24 13.80
C THR A 258 -12.12 -21.75 13.85
N LYS A 259 -11.06 -22.25 14.48
CA LYS A 259 -10.82 -23.70 14.64
C LYS A 259 -11.97 -24.39 15.37
N GLU A 260 -12.39 -23.85 16.51
CA GLU A 260 -13.50 -24.40 17.30
C GLU A 260 -14.81 -24.46 16.50
N LEU A 261 -15.15 -23.39 15.79
CA LEU A 261 -16.38 -23.33 14.98
C LEU A 261 -16.32 -24.30 13.79
N LEU A 262 -15.17 -24.46 13.14
CA LEU A 262 -14.99 -25.45 12.07
C LEU A 262 -15.11 -26.87 12.60
N GLU A 263 -14.54 -27.20 13.75
CA GLU A 263 -14.73 -28.53 14.38
C GLU A 263 -16.21 -28.83 14.66
N LYS A 264 -16.97 -27.81 15.05
CA LYS A 264 -18.41 -27.94 15.34
C LYS A 264 -19.27 -28.12 14.07
N TYR A 265 -19.02 -27.33 13.05
CA TYR A 265 -19.91 -27.20 11.88
C TYR A 265 -19.40 -27.89 10.61
N ASN A 266 -18.13 -28.36 10.56
CA ASN A 266 -17.64 -29.07 9.38
C ASN A 266 -18.45 -30.36 9.17
N PRO A 267 -19.11 -30.51 8.02
CA PRO A 267 -19.87 -31.72 7.70
C PRO A 267 -18.97 -32.95 7.49
N ILE A 268 -17.72 -32.73 7.09
CA ILE A 268 -16.74 -33.80 6.87
C ILE A 268 -15.93 -33.99 8.16
N LYS A 269 -16.17 -35.09 8.86
CA LYS A 269 -15.51 -35.40 10.13
C LYS A 269 -14.16 -36.08 9.87
N THR A 270 -13.20 -35.31 9.40
CA THR A 270 -11.79 -35.74 9.30
C THR A 270 -11.02 -35.31 10.54
N ALA A 271 -9.95 -36.03 10.87
CA ALA A 271 -9.02 -35.58 11.91
C ALA A 271 -8.27 -34.35 11.38
N LEU A 272 -8.40 -33.24 12.10
CA LEU A 272 -7.63 -32.05 11.78
C LEU A 272 -6.15 -32.30 12.14
N PRO A 273 -5.20 -31.77 11.37
CA PRO A 273 -3.79 -31.82 11.72
C PRO A 273 -3.53 -31.04 13.03
N SER A 274 -2.40 -31.34 13.68
CA SER A 274 -1.94 -30.51 14.79
C SER A 274 -1.64 -29.10 14.29
N VAL A 275 -1.95 -28.10 15.14
CA VAL A 275 -1.58 -26.73 14.82
C VAL A 275 -0.05 -26.62 14.83
N PRO A 276 0.57 -26.06 13.78
CA PRO A 276 2.01 -25.83 13.73
C PRO A 276 2.48 -24.93 14.89
N GLU A 277 3.77 -25.00 15.22
CA GLU A 277 4.36 -24.02 16.15
C GLU A 277 4.38 -22.62 15.48
N ALA A 278 4.08 -21.59 16.27
CA ALA A 278 4.17 -20.22 15.78
C ALA A 278 5.62 -19.86 15.40
N PRO A 279 5.84 -19.04 14.35
CA PRO A 279 7.16 -18.60 13.96
C PRO A 279 7.90 -17.93 15.13
N GLN A 280 9.19 -18.24 15.28
CA GLN A 280 10.00 -17.62 16.33
C GLN A 280 10.29 -16.16 15.96
N LYS A 281 10.23 -15.30 16.97
CA LYS A 281 10.55 -13.87 16.86
C LYS A 281 11.49 -13.46 17.98
N THR A 282 12.31 -12.44 17.69
CA THR A 282 13.23 -11.91 18.70
C THR A 282 13.26 -10.37 18.67
N ALA A 283 13.40 -9.78 19.84
CA ALA A 283 13.81 -8.38 19.97
C ALA A 283 15.34 -8.33 19.93
N TYR A 284 15.92 -8.05 18.78
CA TYR A 284 17.37 -7.84 18.68
C TYR A 284 17.80 -6.65 19.54
N ALA A 285 19.09 -6.61 19.89
CA ALA A 285 19.63 -5.47 20.62
C ALA A 285 19.51 -4.18 19.80
N SER A 286 19.23 -3.07 20.49
CA SER A 286 19.24 -1.74 19.86
C SER A 286 20.54 -1.47 19.14
N ILE A 287 20.47 -0.88 17.96
CA ILE A 287 21.65 -0.42 17.20
C ILE A 287 21.78 1.09 17.30
N THR A 288 23.00 1.58 17.19
CA THR A 288 23.28 3.02 17.09
C THR A 288 23.40 3.44 15.64
N MET A 289 22.95 4.67 15.33
CA MET A 289 23.23 5.30 14.05
C MET A 289 24.67 5.80 14.04
N GLU A 290 25.41 5.44 13.01
CA GLU A 290 26.84 5.72 12.90
C GLU A 290 27.13 6.79 11.86
N GLN A 291 26.34 6.85 10.80
CA GLN A 291 26.55 7.72 9.64
C GLN A 291 25.27 8.42 9.22
N GLU A 292 25.45 9.56 8.55
CA GLU A 292 24.34 10.32 7.93
C GLU A 292 24.71 10.77 6.53
N LEU A 293 23.68 10.97 5.68
CA LEU A 293 23.79 11.47 4.31
C LEU A 293 22.63 12.43 4.05
N PHE A 294 22.93 13.70 3.82
CA PHE A 294 21.92 14.73 3.62
C PHE A 294 21.30 14.68 2.22
N LEU A 295 20.10 15.23 2.10
CA LEU A 295 19.37 15.29 0.83
C LEU A 295 20.22 15.87 -0.31
N TYR A 296 20.98 16.94 -0.02
CA TYR A 296 21.82 17.57 -1.04
C TYR A 296 22.80 16.57 -1.68
N ASP A 297 23.47 15.74 -0.86
CA ASP A 297 24.45 14.76 -1.33
C ASP A 297 23.77 13.60 -2.06
N MET A 298 22.59 13.16 -1.58
CA MET A 298 21.77 12.17 -2.28
C MET A 298 21.42 12.64 -3.70
N LEU A 299 21.00 13.89 -3.86
CA LEU A 299 20.58 14.44 -5.15
C LEU A 299 21.73 14.53 -6.17
N GLN A 300 23.01 14.60 -5.73
CA GLN A 300 24.16 14.55 -6.65
C GLN A 300 24.28 13.21 -7.38
N THR A 301 23.66 12.15 -6.85
CA THR A 301 23.72 10.80 -7.43
C THR A 301 22.53 10.46 -8.32
N ILE A 302 21.55 11.38 -8.44
CA ILE A 302 20.33 11.20 -9.22
C ILE A 302 20.38 12.05 -10.48
N GLN A 303 20.06 11.45 -11.63
CA GLN A 303 19.91 12.18 -12.88
C GLN A 303 18.66 13.07 -12.83
N PRO A 304 18.80 14.40 -12.88
CA PRO A 304 17.66 15.30 -12.84
C PRO A 304 16.90 15.38 -14.17
N VAL A 305 15.65 15.81 -14.09
CA VAL A 305 14.83 16.20 -15.23
C VAL A 305 14.53 17.70 -15.13
N TYR A 306 14.63 18.40 -16.25
CA TYR A 306 14.36 19.84 -16.30
C TYR A 306 12.99 20.11 -16.90
N ALA A 307 12.21 20.95 -16.22
CA ALA A 307 10.89 21.32 -16.68
C ALA A 307 10.60 22.81 -16.38
N LYS A 308 9.86 23.45 -17.28
CA LYS A 308 9.46 24.86 -17.08
C LYS A 308 8.60 25.02 -15.82
N ASN A 309 7.65 24.10 -15.62
CA ASN A 309 6.75 24.08 -14.46
C ASN A 309 6.99 22.83 -13.62
N VAL A 310 6.50 22.80 -12.38
CA VAL A 310 6.34 21.57 -11.62
C VAL A 310 5.41 20.62 -12.38
N ILE A 311 5.69 19.33 -12.34
CA ILE A 311 4.90 18.30 -13.03
C ILE A 311 4.68 17.10 -12.11
N ALA A 312 3.60 16.36 -12.36
CA ALA A 312 3.30 15.15 -11.61
C ALA A 312 4.38 14.07 -11.77
N MET A 313 4.55 13.22 -10.76
CA MET A 313 5.51 12.09 -10.78
C MET A 313 5.34 11.23 -12.03
N GLU A 314 4.10 10.90 -12.40
CA GLU A 314 3.77 10.06 -13.55
C GLU A 314 4.15 10.69 -14.90
N LYS A 315 4.29 12.01 -14.92
CA LYS A 315 4.62 12.77 -16.16
C LYS A 315 6.12 13.06 -16.29
N ILE A 316 6.95 12.74 -15.30
CA ILE A 316 8.40 12.87 -15.36
C ILE A 316 8.95 11.89 -16.41
N GLU A 317 9.84 12.35 -17.29
CA GLU A 317 10.44 11.51 -18.35
C GLU A 317 11.60 10.66 -17.81
N VAL A 318 11.24 9.60 -17.07
CA VAL A 318 12.14 8.61 -16.46
C VAL A 318 11.62 7.20 -16.66
N ASN A 319 12.40 6.19 -16.31
CA ASN A 319 12.00 4.78 -16.35
C ASN A 319 11.51 4.36 -17.77
N ASN A 320 12.28 4.70 -18.80
CA ASN A 320 11.93 4.43 -20.21
C ASN A 320 10.57 5.01 -20.62
N GLY A 321 10.23 6.20 -20.11
CA GLY A 321 8.97 6.87 -20.43
C GLY A 321 7.77 6.42 -19.58
N ASN A 322 7.97 5.61 -18.55
CA ASN A 322 6.90 5.14 -17.67
C ASN A 322 6.59 6.10 -16.49
N GLY A 323 7.39 7.16 -16.32
CA GLY A 323 7.25 8.07 -15.19
C GLY A 323 7.78 7.51 -13.88
N GLN A 324 7.62 8.27 -12.80
CA GLN A 324 7.93 7.85 -11.44
C GLN A 324 6.68 7.26 -10.79
N SER A 325 6.79 6.04 -10.25
CA SER A 325 5.65 5.35 -9.65
C SER A 325 5.49 5.60 -8.16
N TYR A 326 6.58 5.72 -7.40
CA TYR A 326 6.57 5.74 -5.93
C TYR A 326 7.72 6.57 -5.35
N GLY A 327 7.75 6.69 -4.04
CA GLY A 327 8.79 7.39 -3.31
C GLY A 327 8.53 8.89 -3.20
N TYR A 328 9.57 9.67 -3.45
CA TYR A 328 9.54 11.13 -3.30
C TYR A 328 9.96 11.82 -4.60
N VAL A 329 9.45 13.01 -4.83
CA VAL A 329 9.95 13.90 -5.87
C VAL A 329 10.48 15.18 -5.24
N VAL A 330 11.64 15.64 -5.69
CA VAL A 330 12.22 16.92 -5.26
C VAL A 330 12.15 17.91 -6.39
N TYR A 331 11.44 19.01 -6.17
CA TYR A 331 11.41 20.17 -7.07
C TYR A 331 12.39 21.20 -6.56
N ARG A 332 13.48 21.43 -7.28
CA ARG A 332 14.55 22.39 -6.90
C ARG A 332 14.54 23.61 -7.80
N LYS A 333 14.59 24.77 -7.19
CA LYS A 333 14.88 26.04 -7.85
C LYS A 333 16.13 26.66 -7.21
N THR A 334 17.17 26.88 -8.01
CA THR A 334 18.40 27.53 -7.60
C THR A 334 18.42 29.00 -7.99
N ASN A 335 19.31 29.77 -7.38
CA ASN A 335 19.53 31.19 -7.66
C ASN A 335 18.24 32.03 -7.55
N LEU A 336 17.41 31.72 -6.55
CA LEU A 336 16.15 32.40 -6.27
C LEU A 336 16.42 33.57 -5.30
N ASN A 337 15.97 34.77 -5.64
CA ASN A 337 15.96 35.90 -4.72
C ASN A 337 14.65 35.87 -3.94
N ILE A 338 14.74 35.63 -2.63
CA ILE A 338 13.59 35.57 -1.72
C ILE A 338 13.51 36.91 -0.99
N PRO A 339 12.44 37.70 -1.19
CA PRO A 339 12.26 38.94 -0.46
C PRO A 339 12.04 38.75 1.05
N GLU A 340 12.23 39.80 1.81
CA GLU A 340 11.81 39.86 3.23
C GLU A 340 10.31 39.55 3.36
N ASN A 341 9.95 38.72 4.34
CA ASN A 341 8.59 38.26 4.62
C ASN A 341 7.86 37.61 3.41
N ALA A 342 8.62 36.93 2.54
CA ALA A 342 8.06 36.26 1.38
C ALA A 342 7.27 35.01 1.75
N TYR A 343 6.18 34.79 1.00
CA TYR A 343 5.35 33.60 1.10
C TYR A 343 5.54 32.70 -0.13
N LEU A 344 5.67 31.41 0.13
CA LEU A 344 5.50 30.37 -0.87
C LEU A 344 4.02 29.98 -0.91
N LYS A 345 3.44 29.95 -2.11
CA LYS A 345 2.10 29.40 -2.34
C LYS A 345 2.20 28.25 -3.35
N ILE A 346 1.69 27.09 -2.98
CA ILE A 346 1.55 25.93 -3.86
C ILE A 346 0.08 25.85 -4.25
N GLU A 347 -0.24 26.12 -5.52
CA GLU A 347 -1.61 26.12 -6.02
C GLU A 347 -2.17 24.70 -6.15
N GLY A 348 -3.46 24.58 -5.82
CA GLY A 348 -4.14 23.29 -5.76
C GLY A 348 -3.73 22.49 -4.51
N ARG A 349 -3.74 21.17 -4.63
CA ARG A 349 -3.35 20.24 -3.55
C ARG A 349 -1.98 19.65 -3.79
N ILE A 350 -1.26 19.41 -2.71
CA ILE A 350 -0.03 18.64 -2.73
C ILE A 350 -0.42 17.17 -2.58
N CYS A 351 0.08 16.30 -3.45
CA CYS A 351 -0.19 14.86 -3.40
C CYS A 351 1.10 14.08 -3.10
N ASP A 352 1.43 13.76 -1.78
CA ASP A 352 0.44 13.89 -0.68
C ASP A 352 0.95 14.76 0.48
N THR A 353 2.25 14.71 0.82
CA THR A 353 2.85 15.54 1.89
C THR A 353 4.14 16.20 1.41
N ALA A 354 4.39 17.45 1.84
CA ALA A 354 5.55 18.20 1.41
C ALA A 354 6.40 18.75 2.57
N MET A 355 7.69 18.73 2.32
CA MET A 355 8.71 19.47 3.10
C MET A 355 9.29 20.58 2.22
N VAL A 356 9.55 21.74 2.79
CA VAL A 356 10.17 22.88 2.11
C VAL A 356 11.47 23.23 2.80
N LEU A 357 12.55 23.32 1.99
CA LEU A 357 13.87 23.69 2.46
C LEU A 357 14.37 24.93 1.73
N ILE A 358 15.10 25.77 2.44
CA ILE A 358 15.88 26.89 1.88
C ILE A 358 17.35 26.65 2.21
N ASN A 359 18.20 26.58 1.19
CA ASN A 359 19.62 26.29 1.33
C ASN A 359 19.90 25.04 2.18
N GLY A 360 19.07 23.99 2.02
CA GLY A 360 19.15 22.73 2.76
C GLY A 360 18.58 22.77 4.18
N ILE A 361 18.08 23.92 4.64
CA ILE A 361 17.46 24.07 5.98
C ILE A 361 15.94 23.91 5.85
N LEU A 362 15.36 22.99 6.61
CA LEU A 362 13.92 22.77 6.65
C LEU A 362 13.19 23.96 7.26
N VAL A 363 12.26 24.56 6.53
CA VAL A 363 11.47 25.74 6.94
C VAL A 363 9.97 25.43 7.09
N SER A 364 9.50 24.32 6.53
CA SER A 364 8.09 23.91 6.70
C SER A 364 7.85 23.29 8.08
N PRO A 365 6.58 23.31 8.57
CA PRO A 365 6.18 22.62 9.79
C PRO A 365 6.48 21.12 9.72
N TRP A 366 6.66 20.50 10.88
CA TRP A 366 6.84 19.07 11.01
C TRP A 366 5.49 18.34 11.06
N LEU A 367 5.44 17.16 10.47
CA LEU A 367 4.26 16.30 10.49
C LEU A 367 4.49 15.19 11.53
N GLN A 368 4.04 15.42 12.78
CA GLN A 368 4.34 14.56 13.94
C GLN A 368 3.11 13.88 14.55
N LYS A 369 1.95 14.50 14.43
CA LYS A 369 0.67 14.05 15.02
C LYS A 369 -0.47 14.20 14.02
N ALA A 370 -1.56 13.48 14.22
CA ALA A 370 -2.73 13.49 13.32
C ALA A 370 -3.27 14.91 13.02
N ALA A 371 -3.26 15.81 14.01
CA ALA A 371 -3.71 17.18 13.80
C ALA A 371 -2.88 17.96 12.76
N ASP A 372 -1.61 17.59 12.55
CA ASP A 372 -0.73 18.25 11.58
C ASP A 372 -1.12 17.93 10.13
N LEU A 373 -1.93 16.88 9.91
CA LEU A 373 -2.53 16.56 8.60
C LEU A 373 -3.46 17.67 8.07
N ASN A 374 -3.91 18.58 8.94
CA ASN A 374 -4.69 19.74 8.56
C ASN A 374 -3.83 21.00 8.41
N GLY A 375 -2.51 20.85 8.27
CA GLY A 375 -1.53 21.92 8.14
C GLY A 375 -0.96 22.07 6.74
N PHE A 376 0.00 23.02 6.61
CA PHE A 376 0.73 23.25 5.37
C PHE A 376 1.35 21.95 4.82
N GLY A 377 1.29 21.82 3.51
CA GLY A 377 2.03 20.76 2.82
C GLY A 377 1.35 19.39 2.83
N THR A 378 0.05 19.33 3.14
CA THR A 378 -0.71 18.06 3.09
C THR A 378 -1.79 18.10 2.02
N SER A 379 -2.25 16.93 1.58
CA SER A 379 -3.32 16.78 0.59
C SER A 379 -4.68 17.35 1.05
N ARG A 380 -4.88 17.54 2.35
CA ARG A 380 -6.11 18.09 2.92
C ARG A 380 -6.25 19.60 2.69
N ILE A 381 -5.15 20.30 2.38
CA ILE A 381 -5.14 21.76 2.23
C ILE A 381 -5.01 22.16 0.77
N VAL A 382 -5.96 22.97 0.29
CA VAL A 382 -5.89 23.63 -1.03
C VAL A 382 -5.08 24.90 -0.92
N ASP A 383 -4.27 25.21 -1.92
CA ASP A 383 -3.50 26.44 -2.00
C ASP A 383 -2.61 26.69 -0.76
N SER A 384 -1.89 25.65 -0.36
CA SER A 384 -0.98 25.69 0.79
C SER A 384 -0.04 26.87 0.74
N THR A 385 -0.02 27.69 1.81
CA THR A 385 0.81 28.90 1.91
C THR A 385 1.75 28.83 3.11
N LEU A 386 3.03 29.17 2.91
CA LEU A 386 4.09 29.13 3.92
C LEU A 386 4.89 30.42 3.91
N LEU A 387 5.07 31.05 5.08
CA LEU A 387 6.05 32.11 5.26
C LEU A 387 7.45 31.47 5.20
N LEU A 388 8.25 31.83 4.20
CA LEU A 388 9.58 31.24 3.96
C LEU A 388 10.65 31.81 4.89
N THR A 389 10.68 33.11 5.05
CA THR A 389 11.71 33.82 5.81
C THR A 389 11.23 35.18 6.25
N LYS A 390 11.80 35.69 7.34
CA LYS A 390 11.60 37.07 7.79
C LYS A 390 12.62 38.07 7.20
N GLU A 391 13.74 37.53 6.67
CA GLU A 391 14.82 38.34 6.09
C GLU A 391 14.98 38.00 4.61
N ALA A 392 15.44 38.96 3.82
CA ALA A 392 15.71 38.72 2.40
C ALA A 392 16.92 37.80 2.20
N ILE A 393 16.80 36.84 1.28
CA ILE A 393 17.88 35.90 0.92
C ILE A 393 18.16 36.03 -0.57
N GLN A 394 19.42 36.30 -0.94
CA GLN A 394 19.85 36.39 -2.33
C GLN A 394 20.43 35.06 -2.80
N GLY A 395 20.09 34.65 -4.01
CA GLY A 395 20.67 33.46 -4.65
C GLY A 395 20.33 32.15 -3.93
N ALA A 396 19.21 32.06 -3.24
CA ALA A 396 18.80 30.89 -2.49
C ALA A 396 18.54 29.66 -3.37
N THR A 397 18.71 28.48 -2.79
CA THR A 397 18.17 27.22 -3.31
C THR A 397 16.90 26.88 -2.55
N LEU A 398 15.79 26.76 -3.25
CA LEU A 398 14.50 26.29 -2.74
C LEU A 398 14.30 24.85 -3.16
N ASP A 399 14.04 23.96 -2.22
CA ASP A 399 13.66 22.57 -2.45
C ASP A 399 12.24 22.33 -1.89
N ILE A 400 11.38 21.73 -2.71
CA ILE A 400 10.09 21.20 -2.27
C ILE A 400 10.15 19.69 -2.45
N VAL A 401 10.16 18.96 -1.36
CA VAL A 401 10.22 17.49 -1.33
C VAL A 401 8.82 16.97 -1.10
N VAL A 402 8.24 16.29 -2.08
CA VAL A 402 6.88 15.75 -1.99
C VAL A 402 6.92 14.24 -1.91
N GLU A 403 6.28 13.68 -0.88
CA GLU A 403 6.07 12.24 -0.72
C GLU A 403 4.78 11.81 -1.41
N ASN A 404 4.85 10.72 -2.20
CA ASN A 404 3.70 9.92 -2.57
C ASN A 404 3.39 8.98 -1.41
N TRP A 405 2.27 9.18 -0.72
CA TRP A 405 1.90 8.43 0.48
C TRP A 405 0.89 7.29 0.20
N GLY A 406 0.76 6.89 -1.07
CA GLY A 406 -0.11 5.84 -1.60
C GLY A 406 -1.18 6.38 -2.56
N ARG A 407 -1.37 5.72 -3.72
CA ARG A 407 -2.49 6.06 -4.61
C ARG A 407 -3.76 5.41 -4.15
N VAL A 408 -4.86 6.12 -4.39
CA VAL A 408 -6.19 5.67 -4.02
C VAL A 408 -6.51 4.32 -4.67
N ASN A 409 -6.94 3.36 -3.85
CA ASN A 409 -7.46 2.05 -4.27
C ASN A 409 -8.99 2.01 -4.28
N VAL A 410 -9.66 2.86 -3.48
CA VAL A 410 -11.12 3.04 -3.50
C VAL A 410 -11.43 4.52 -3.65
N GLY A 411 -12.27 4.88 -4.63
CA GLY A 411 -12.69 6.26 -4.91
C GLY A 411 -12.28 6.76 -6.28
N VAL A 412 -11.71 7.94 -6.41
CA VAL A 412 -11.32 8.55 -7.68
C VAL A 412 -9.94 8.07 -8.14
N TYR A 413 -9.91 7.35 -9.26
CA TYR A 413 -8.72 6.69 -9.76
C TYR A 413 -7.72 7.58 -10.52
N LYS A 414 -8.12 8.75 -11.04
CA LYS A 414 -7.21 9.64 -11.77
C LYS A 414 -6.53 10.66 -10.86
N GLN A 415 -5.84 10.17 -9.82
CA GLN A 415 -5.05 10.99 -8.91
C GLN A 415 -3.56 10.86 -9.23
N PHE A 416 -2.96 11.94 -9.74
CA PHE A 416 -1.51 12.03 -9.91
C PHE A 416 -0.81 12.40 -8.58
N LYS A 417 0.49 12.09 -8.49
CA LYS A 417 1.33 12.39 -7.32
C LYS A 417 2.30 13.55 -7.58
N GLY A 418 2.70 14.24 -6.50
CA GLY A 418 3.52 15.43 -6.59
C GLY A 418 2.71 16.73 -6.63
N ILE A 419 3.19 17.74 -7.35
CA ILE A 419 2.51 19.01 -7.58
C ILE A 419 2.03 19.04 -9.03
N TRP A 420 0.72 19.07 -9.25
CA TRP A 420 0.14 18.95 -10.60
C TRP A 420 -1.18 19.71 -10.79
N GLN A 421 -1.82 20.11 -9.72
CA GLN A 421 -3.04 20.96 -9.75
C GLN A 421 -2.66 22.44 -9.81
N GLY A 422 -3.57 23.29 -10.25
CA GLY A 422 -3.34 24.70 -10.41
C GLY A 422 -2.32 25.04 -11.51
N ASN A 423 -1.71 26.21 -11.43
CA ASN A 423 -0.71 26.67 -12.39
C ASN A 423 0.73 26.54 -11.87
N GLY A 424 0.92 26.02 -10.66
CA GLY A 424 2.22 25.71 -10.08
C GLY A 424 2.51 26.37 -8.72
N VAL A 425 3.73 26.83 -8.56
CA VAL A 425 4.25 27.37 -7.30
C VAL A 425 4.55 28.86 -7.47
N LYS A 426 4.16 29.65 -6.48
CA LYS A 426 4.40 31.11 -6.44
C LYS A 426 5.30 31.50 -5.27
N LEU A 427 6.14 32.49 -5.53
CA LEU A 427 6.78 33.29 -4.50
C LEU A 427 6.03 34.63 -4.44
N ASN A 428 5.34 34.88 -3.33
CA ASN A 428 4.32 35.94 -3.25
C ASN A 428 3.28 35.73 -4.37
N ASP A 429 3.15 36.70 -5.31
CA ASP A 429 2.20 36.65 -6.41
C ASP A 429 2.81 36.18 -7.76
N GLU A 430 4.11 35.92 -7.80
CA GLU A 430 4.83 35.58 -9.05
C GLU A 430 5.11 34.09 -9.13
N TYR A 431 4.84 33.48 -10.29
CA TYR A 431 5.15 32.06 -10.52
C TYR A 431 6.65 31.82 -10.60
N ILE A 432 7.08 30.70 -10.00
CA ILE A 432 8.43 30.17 -10.12
C ILE A 432 8.47 29.19 -11.30
N TYR A 433 9.41 29.42 -12.22
CA TYR A 433 9.62 28.60 -13.41
C TYR A 433 11.03 28.01 -13.43
N ASP A 434 11.26 27.10 -14.39
CA ASP A 434 12.55 26.44 -14.65
C ASP A 434 13.03 25.63 -13.46
N TRP A 435 12.33 24.54 -13.21
CA TRP A 435 12.59 23.60 -12.13
C TRP A 435 13.55 22.51 -12.54
N THR A 436 14.41 22.11 -11.61
CA THR A 436 15.21 20.88 -11.65
C THR A 436 14.49 19.85 -10.77
N ILE A 437 14.07 18.74 -11.37
CA ILE A 437 13.22 17.74 -10.71
C ILE A 437 14.01 16.45 -10.52
N TYR A 438 14.03 15.92 -9.30
CA TYR A 438 14.74 14.69 -8.95
C TYR A 438 13.74 13.62 -8.50
N PRO A 439 13.60 12.51 -9.26
CA PRO A 439 12.80 11.34 -8.85
C PRO A 439 13.56 10.52 -7.82
N LEU A 440 13.11 10.50 -6.59
CA LEU A 440 13.73 9.79 -5.47
C LEU A 440 12.95 8.51 -5.16
N GLU A 441 13.29 7.42 -5.85
CA GLU A 441 12.51 6.18 -5.86
C GLU A 441 13.00 5.13 -4.84
N PHE A 442 14.15 5.30 -4.22
CA PHE A 442 14.75 4.36 -3.25
C PHE A 442 14.90 2.92 -3.79
N LYS A 443 15.18 2.77 -5.10
CA LYS A 443 15.48 1.46 -5.68
C LYS A 443 16.71 0.85 -5.01
N SER A 444 16.68 -0.45 -4.75
CA SER A 444 17.76 -1.16 -4.04
C SER A 444 19.13 -0.93 -4.68
N ALA A 445 19.25 -0.96 -6.00
CA ALA A 445 20.50 -0.69 -6.70
C ALA A 445 21.04 0.73 -6.44
N TRP A 446 20.17 1.71 -6.24
CA TRP A 446 20.58 3.08 -5.90
C TRP A 446 20.94 3.19 -4.42
N THR A 447 20.09 2.71 -3.50
CA THR A 447 20.33 2.82 -2.05
C THR A 447 21.61 2.16 -1.61
N THR A 448 21.95 0.99 -2.19
CA THR A 448 23.19 0.26 -1.91
C THR A 448 24.44 0.87 -2.55
N SER A 449 24.29 1.73 -3.55
CA SER A 449 25.41 2.41 -4.23
C SER A 449 25.82 3.74 -3.60
N LEU A 450 25.05 4.24 -2.62
CA LEU A 450 25.28 5.56 -2.02
C LEU A 450 26.62 5.65 -1.31
N THR A 451 27.33 6.73 -1.58
CA THR A 451 28.64 7.09 -0.98
C THR A 451 28.57 8.50 -0.40
N GLY A 452 29.66 8.96 0.22
CA GLY A 452 29.70 10.33 0.77
C GLY A 452 29.10 10.45 2.18
N TRP A 453 28.89 9.33 2.85
CA TRP A 453 28.40 9.30 4.23
C TRP A 453 29.37 10.04 5.19
N SER A 454 28.83 10.89 6.05
CA SER A 454 29.51 11.54 7.15
C SER A 454 29.17 10.89 8.49
N ASN A 455 29.91 11.21 9.54
CA ASN A 455 29.62 10.72 10.88
C ASN A 455 28.26 11.28 11.37
N PHE A 456 27.47 10.45 12.01
CA PHE A 456 26.18 10.83 12.57
C PHE A 456 26.30 11.96 13.61
N LEU A 457 25.41 12.95 13.50
CA LEU A 457 25.26 14.05 14.44
C LEU A 457 23.83 14.05 15.02
N SER A 458 23.68 13.89 16.32
CA SER A 458 22.38 13.78 16.99
C SER A 458 21.49 15.03 16.93
N ASN A 459 22.04 16.16 16.51
CA ASN A 459 21.33 17.44 16.34
C ASN A 459 21.06 17.82 14.89
N SER A 460 21.36 16.93 13.93
CA SER A 460 21.01 17.15 12.54
C SER A 460 19.47 17.21 12.36
N ILE A 461 19.02 17.94 11.33
CA ILE A 461 17.61 18.00 10.94
C ILE A 461 17.53 17.55 9.49
N GLY A 462 16.59 16.62 9.23
CA GLY A 462 16.35 16.06 7.90
C GLY A 462 15.75 17.06 6.89
N PRO A 463 15.39 16.56 5.69
CA PRO A 463 15.43 15.14 5.32
C PRO A 463 16.85 14.62 5.06
N ALA A 464 17.15 13.47 5.67
CA ALA A 464 18.43 12.82 5.53
C ALA A 464 18.31 11.29 5.75
N MET A 465 19.29 10.54 5.24
CA MET A 465 19.47 9.13 5.57
C MET A 465 20.41 8.97 6.77
N TYR A 466 20.07 8.01 7.62
CA TYR A 466 20.87 7.63 8.79
C TYR A 466 21.13 6.13 8.73
N LYS A 467 22.37 5.72 8.98
CA LYS A 467 22.80 4.34 8.81
C LYS A 467 23.43 3.78 10.08
N GLY A 468 23.04 2.55 10.42
CA GLY A 468 23.62 1.71 11.46
C GLY A 468 23.67 0.25 11.02
N ASN A 469 24.26 -0.60 11.86
CA ASN A 469 24.46 -2.01 11.55
C ASN A 469 23.86 -2.90 12.65
N LEU A 470 23.03 -3.87 12.23
CA LEU A 470 22.56 -4.96 13.07
C LEU A 470 23.42 -6.20 12.82
N TYR A 471 24.16 -6.63 13.84
CA TYR A 471 24.93 -7.87 13.76
C TYR A 471 24.15 -9.04 14.34
N ILE A 472 23.96 -10.09 13.53
CA ILE A 472 23.26 -11.32 13.92
C ILE A 472 24.27 -12.47 13.92
N SER A 473 24.49 -13.09 15.10
CA SER A 473 25.48 -14.17 15.28
C SER A 473 24.96 -15.53 14.88
N GLU A 474 23.64 -15.72 14.90
CA GLU A 474 22.96 -17.00 14.63
C GLU A 474 22.10 -16.90 13.37
N ASN A 475 21.31 -17.93 13.07
CA ASN A 475 20.33 -17.84 12.00
C ASN A 475 19.31 -16.73 12.30
N PRO A 476 19.02 -15.85 11.34
CA PRO A 476 18.01 -14.83 11.52
C PRO A 476 16.65 -15.40 11.85
N VAL A 477 15.92 -14.70 12.70
CA VAL A 477 14.50 -14.93 12.97
C VAL A 477 13.75 -13.62 12.81
N ASP A 478 12.43 -13.69 12.70
CA ASP A 478 11.57 -12.53 12.52
C ASP A 478 11.71 -11.54 13.66
N THR A 479 11.50 -10.27 13.36
CA THR A 479 11.53 -9.17 14.33
C THR A 479 10.66 -8.01 13.85
N PHE A 480 10.52 -7.00 14.70
CA PHE A 480 9.84 -5.75 14.38
C PHE A 480 10.77 -4.58 14.65
N VAL A 481 10.95 -3.72 13.65
CA VAL A 481 11.72 -2.46 13.80
C VAL A 481 10.84 -1.45 14.51
N TYR A 482 11.26 -0.95 15.67
CA TYR A 482 10.49 -0.06 16.53
C TYR A 482 10.89 1.40 16.35
N MET A 483 9.95 2.22 15.83
CA MET A 483 10.22 3.56 15.33
C MET A 483 9.66 4.71 16.19
N GLU A 484 9.20 4.46 17.41
CA GLU A 484 8.59 5.48 18.29
C GLU A 484 9.46 6.74 18.49
N LYS A 485 10.79 6.57 18.54
CA LYS A 485 11.75 7.67 18.74
C LYS A 485 11.99 8.51 17.48
N TRP A 486 11.56 8.01 16.33
CA TRP A 486 11.65 8.64 15.02
C TRP A 486 10.35 9.38 14.69
N ILE A 487 10.37 10.29 13.70
CA ILE A 487 9.17 11.09 13.44
C ILE A 487 8.40 10.59 12.22
N LYS A 488 9.00 10.62 11.04
CA LYS A 488 8.34 10.15 9.81
C LYS A 488 9.37 9.86 8.72
N GLY A 489 9.15 8.77 8.01
CA GLY A 489 10.02 8.40 6.90
C GLY A 489 9.85 6.96 6.45
N ILE A 490 10.95 6.35 6.02
CA ILE A 490 11.02 4.95 5.59
C ILE A 490 12.21 4.23 6.23
N VAL A 491 12.07 2.92 6.38
CA VAL A 491 13.17 2.04 6.82
C VAL A 491 13.61 1.14 5.67
N ILE A 492 14.91 1.03 5.49
CA ILE A 492 15.57 0.23 4.45
C ILE A 492 16.48 -0.78 5.14
N VAL A 493 16.32 -2.05 4.83
CA VAL A 493 17.15 -3.14 5.37
C VAL A 493 17.86 -3.84 4.22
N ASN A 494 19.18 -3.89 4.25
CA ASN A 494 19.99 -4.50 3.18
C ASN A 494 19.62 -4.00 1.78
N GLY A 495 19.26 -2.71 1.65
CA GLY A 495 18.82 -2.08 0.40
C GLY A 495 17.35 -2.28 0.02
N PHE A 496 16.58 -3.03 0.80
CA PHE A 496 15.14 -3.24 0.60
C PHE A 496 14.33 -2.32 1.52
N VAL A 497 13.43 -1.51 0.96
CA VAL A 497 12.50 -0.67 1.75
C VAL A 497 11.46 -1.58 2.39
N ILE A 498 11.47 -1.70 3.72
CA ILE A 498 10.50 -2.53 4.43
C ILE A 498 9.17 -1.83 4.66
N GLY A 499 9.15 -0.49 4.69
CA GLY A 499 7.91 0.27 4.81
C GLY A 499 8.10 1.70 5.27
N ARG A 500 6.98 2.39 5.40
CA ARG A 500 6.87 3.74 5.97
C ARG A 500 6.61 3.66 7.46
N TYR A 501 7.10 4.65 8.18
CA TYR A 501 6.73 4.88 9.58
C TYR A 501 6.30 6.33 9.78
N ALA A 502 5.41 6.53 10.74
CA ALA A 502 5.03 7.87 11.19
C ALA A 502 4.66 7.81 12.69
N ARG A 503 5.23 8.73 13.47
CA ARG A 503 5.00 8.83 14.92
C ARG A 503 3.53 9.01 15.29
N MET A 504 2.75 9.60 14.38
CA MET A 504 1.30 9.76 14.57
C MET A 504 0.55 8.43 14.69
N GLY A 505 1.18 7.32 14.33
CA GLY A 505 0.59 5.98 14.46
C GLY A 505 -0.54 5.67 13.47
N PRO A 506 -1.34 4.63 13.79
CA PRO A 506 -1.43 3.93 15.08
C PRO A 506 -0.29 2.97 15.39
N ILE A 507 0.34 2.38 14.39
CA ILE A 507 1.39 1.39 14.57
C ILE A 507 2.78 2.05 14.66
N GLN A 508 3.61 1.58 15.60
CA GLN A 508 4.96 2.11 15.82
C GLN A 508 6.05 1.14 15.39
N THR A 509 5.67 -0.03 14.89
CA THR A 509 6.60 -1.08 14.47
C THR A 509 6.44 -1.41 12.99
N LEU A 510 7.53 -1.85 12.36
CA LEU A 510 7.54 -2.41 11.01
C LEU A 510 7.99 -3.88 11.09
N TYR A 511 7.21 -4.78 10.52
CA TYR A 511 7.56 -6.19 10.45
C TYR A 511 8.79 -6.42 9.56
N LEU A 512 9.75 -7.15 10.09
CA LEU A 512 10.99 -7.51 9.40
C LEU A 512 11.16 -9.03 9.42
N PRO A 513 10.76 -9.72 8.36
CA PRO A 513 10.85 -11.16 8.28
C PRO A 513 12.30 -11.64 8.08
N ALA A 514 12.61 -12.79 8.64
CA ALA A 514 13.93 -13.42 8.60
C ALA A 514 14.57 -13.52 7.20
N PRO A 515 13.83 -13.79 6.11
CA PRO A 515 14.43 -13.83 4.75
C PRO A 515 15.05 -12.53 4.27
N LEU A 516 14.71 -11.39 4.85
CA LEU A 516 15.33 -10.09 4.55
C LEU A 516 16.63 -9.86 5.36
N LEU A 517 16.90 -10.72 6.33
CA LEU A 517 18.07 -10.68 7.20
C LEU A 517 19.08 -11.77 6.80
N ARG A 518 20.33 -11.60 7.25
CA ARG A 518 21.40 -12.59 7.07
C ARG A 518 22.21 -12.71 8.34
N GLN A 519 22.87 -13.83 8.52
CA GLN A 519 23.90 -13.97 9.54
C GLN A 519 25.05 -13.00 9.24
N GLY A 520 25.57 -12.36 10.26
CA GLY A 520 26.57 -11.29 10.16
C GLY A 520 25.92 -9.89 10.16
N ASN A 521 26.52 -8.97 9.43
CA ASN A 521 26.09 -7.56 9.39
C ASN A 521 24.89 -7.37 8.46
N ASN A 522 23.87 -6.69 8.98
CA ASN A 522 22.71 -6.20 8.24
C ASN A 522 22.69 -4.68 8.30
N GLU A 523 22.72 -4.04 7.16
CA GLU A 523 22.64 -2.60 7.04
C GLU A 523 21.21 -2.12 7.28
N ILE A 524 21.02 -1.23 8.24
CA ILE A 524 19.75 -0.56 8.53
C ILE A 524 19.91 0.91 8.18
N VAL A 525 19.13 1.39 7.23
CA VAL A 525 19.10 2.79 6.82
C VAL A 525 17.71 3.35 7.07
N VAL A 526 17.64 4.51 7.72
CA VAL A 526 16.41 5.25 7.96
C VAL A 526 16.47 6.55 7.18
N PHE A 527 15.53 6.78 6.27
CA PHE A 527 15.32 8.11 5.70
C PHE A 527 14.30 8.85 6.56
N GLU A 528 14.77 9.80 7.35
CA GLU A 528 13.98 10.59 8.30
C GLU A 528 13.72 11.98 7.72
N HIS A 529 12.48 12.44 7.79
CA HIS A 529 12.05 13.75 7.28
C HIS A 529 12.51 14.90 8.16
N PHE A 530 12.62 14.69 9.49
CA PHE A 530 12.72 15.77 10.46
C PHE A 530 13.95 15.60 11.36
N ARG A 531 13.81 14.91 12.47
CA ARG A 531 14.90 14.76 13.44
C ARG A 531 15.14 13.29 13.75
N PRO A 532 16.41 12.82 13.60
CA PRO A 532 16.76 11.44 13.86
C PRO A 532 16.72 11.10 15.35
N SER A 533 16.57 9.82 15.64
CA SER A 533 17.02 9.20 16.89
C SER A 533 18.46 8.71 16.76
N ALA A 534 19.16 8.64 17.87
CA ALA A 534 20.49 8.04 17.92
C ALA A 534 20.45 6.49 17.79
N THR A 535 19.29 5.88 17.97
CA THR A 535 19.13 4.42 17.97
C THR A 535 17.92 3.98 17.16
N VAL A 536 17.99 2.75 16.64
CA VAL A 536 16.84 1.96 16.20
C VAL A 536 16.70 0.78 17.14
N ASP A 537 15.49 0.57 17.64
CA ASP A 537 15.15 -0.49 18.57
C ASP A 537 14.39 -1.62 17.84
N PHE A 538 14.34 -2.81 18.45
CA PHE A 538 13.64 -3.97 17.90
C PHE A 538 12.73 -4.58 18.95
N GLN A 539 11.60 -5.16 18.48
CA GLN A 539 10.61 -5.84 19.31
C GLN A 539 10.30 -7.22 18.73
N ASN A 540 9.75 -8.09 19.54
CA ASN A 540 9.27 -9.40 19.10
C ASN A 540 7.73 -9.45 18.90
N HIS A 541 7.07 -8.28 18.89
CA HIS A 541 5.64 -8.11 18.70
C HIS A 541 5.34 -6.70 18.19
N HIS A 542 4.11 -6.49 17.70
CA HIS A 542 3.61 -5.17 17.34
C HIS A 542 3.49 -4.24 18.55
N VAL A 543 3.78 -2.96 18.32
CA VAL A 543 3.54 -1.89 19.29
C VAL A 543 2.62 -0.86 18.65
N TYR A 544 1.51 -0.58 19.32
CA TYR A 544 0.53 0.42 18.91
C TYR A 544 0.57 1.63 19.84
N ASN A 545 0.20 2.80 19.31
CA ASN A 545 -0.01 3.98 20.14
C ASN A 545 -1.19 3.73 21.10
N ASN A 546 -0.95 3.91 22.38
CA ASN A 546 -2.00 3.98 23.39
C ASN A 546 -2.31 5.47 23.61
N TYR A 547 -3.13 6.07 22.79
CA TYR A 547 -3.66 7.42 23.03
C TYR A 547 -5.05 7.35 23.64
#